data_8a42c86432dd33d6e2ea006e3b43dd1e
#
_entry.id   8a42c86432dd33d6e2ea006e3b43dd1e
#
_cell.length_a   1.000
_cell.length_b   1.000
_cell.length_c   1.000
_cell.angle_alpha   90.00
_cell.angle_beta   90.00
_cell.angle_gamma   90.00
#
_symmetry.space_group_name_H-M   'P 1'
#
loop_
_entity.id
_entity.type
_entity.pdbx_description
1 polymer ?
#
loop_
_entity_poly.entity_id
_entity_poly.type
_entity_poly.pdbx_seq_one_letter_code
_entity_poly.pdbx_strand_id
1 'polypeptide(L)'
;MADIKSEEVGEKKSLNFIEQIVEKDLKEGKNGGKVQTRFPPEPNGYLHIGHAKAICLDFGIAADHNGICNLRFDDTNPTKEDVEYVEAIKEDIQWLGYQWGNEYYASDYFQQLWDFAIRLIEEGKAYIDEQTSEQIAQQKGTPTQPGVESPYRNRPIEESLSLFKKMNTGEIAEGAMVLRAKIDMANPNMHFRDPIIYRVVNHPHHRTGTTWKAYPMYDFAHGQSDYFEGVTHSLCTLEFVPHRPLYDLFVDWVKEGQDLNDNRPHQYEFNKLNLSYTLMSKRNLLTLVKEKLVNGWDDPRMPTICGFRRRGYSPEAIHKFIDKIGYTTYDALNEFALLESALREDLNTRAIRVSAVVNPVKLVITNYPEGQVEELEAINNPEKPEEGSHFIEFSRELWMEREDFMEDAPKKYFRMTPGQEVRLKSAYIVKCTGCKKNEAGEIVEVYCEYDPNTKSGMPEANRKVKGTLHWVSCDHCLEAEVRLYDRLWKVENPRDELAAIREAKNCNALEAIKEIINPDSLHILPHCYIEKYAAGMKPLTYLQFQRIGYFNVDPDSTPEKMVFNRTVGLKDTWGKINK
;
A
#
# COMPACT_ATOMS: atom_id res chain seq x y z
N MET A 1 -24.70 -50.01 3.10
CA MET A 1 -23.69 -49.22 2.34
C MET A 1 -23.55 -47.90 3.07
N ALA A 2 -22.45 -47.72 3.75
CA ALA A 2 -22.22 -46.57 4.61
C ALA A 2 -21.57 -45.45 3.76
N ASP A 3 -22.22 -44.29 3.77
CA ASP A 3 -21.68 -43.07 3.19
C ASP A 3 -20.48 -42.61 4.00
N ILE A 4 -19.31 -42.67 3.37
CA ILE A 4 -18.10 -42.06 3.90
C ILE A 4 -18.12 -40.61 3.44
N LYS A 5 -18.52 -39.69 4.32
CA LYS A 5 -18.21 -38.26 4.16
C LYS A 5 -16.73 -38.09 4.38
N SER A 6 -16.00 -37.71 3.32
CA SER A 6 -14.66 -37.18 3.41
C SER A 6 -14.71 -35.81 4.08
N GLU A 7 -14.32 -35.75 5.35
CA GLU A 7 -13.98 -34.49 6.02
C GLU A 7 -12.68 -33.99 5.35
N GLU A 8 -12.78 -32.90 4.59
CA GLU A 8 -11.60 -32.10 4.24
C GLU A 8 -11.01 -31.55 5.55
N VAL A 9 -9.92 -32.15 5.98
CA VAL A 9 -9.09 -31.61 7.06
C VAL A 9 -8.36 -30.40 6.47
N GLY A 10 -8.97 -29.22 6.54
CA GLY A 10 -8.31 -27.95 6.27
C GLY A 10 -7.13 -27.82 7.23
N GLU A 11 -5.92 -27.61 6.70
CA GLU A 11 -4.76 -27.27 7.50
C GLU A 11 -5.12 -26.10 8.43
N LYS A 12 -5.12 -26.32 9.74
CA LYS A 12 -5.33 -25.25 10.72
C LYS A 12 -4.21 -24.23 10.56
N LYS A 13 -4.54 -23.05 10.05
CA LYS A 13 -3.63 -21.89 9.99
C LYS A 13 -3.04 -21.68 11.40
N SER A 14 -1.71 -21.62 11.48
CA SER A 14 -1.02 -21.30 12.74
C SER A 14 -1.37 -19.87 13.14
N LEU A 15 -1.89 -19.70 14.37
CA LEU A 15 -2.22 -18.39 14.91
C LEU A 15 -0.95 -17.56 15.16
N ASN A 16 -0.96 -16.29 14.78
CA ASN A 16 0.08 -15.36 15.20
C ASN A 16 -0.04 -15.03 16.70
N PHE A 17 0.96 -14.36 17.27
CA PHE A 17 0.99 -14.11 18.71
C PHE A 17 -0.16 -13.21 19.21
N ILE A 18 -0.66 -12.27 18.39
CA ILE A 18 -1.82 -11.42 18.72
C ILE A 18 -3.09 -12.27 18.75
N GLU A 19 -3.32 -13.10 17.72
CA GLU A 19 -4.44 -14.04 17.68
C GLU A 19 -4.44 -14.97 18.90
N GLN A 20 -3.26 -15.45 19.33
CA GLN A 20 -3.11 -16.26 20.54
C GLN A 20 -3.51 -15.51 21.81
N ILE A 21 -3.16 -14.22 21.91
CA ILE A 21 -3.56 -13.36 23.04
C ILE A 21 -5.09 -13.21 23.07
N VAL A 22 -5.70 -12.88 21.93
CA VAL A 22 -7.15 -12.71 21.81
C VAL A 22 -7.89 -14.00 22.18
N GLU A 23 -7.46 -15.14 21.65
CA GLU A 23 -8.01 -16.46 21.99
C GLU A 23 -7.93 -16.77 23.51
N LYS A 24 -6.80 -16.42 24.12
CA LYS A 24 -6.61 -16.59 25.56
C LYS A 24 -7.56 -15.70 26.35
N ASP A 25 -7.66 -14.42 25.99
CA ASP A 25 -8.52 -13.45 26.68
C ASP A 25 -10.00 -13.84 26.59
N LEU A 26 -10.44 -14.36 25.44
CA LEU A 26 -11.78 -14.91 25.25
C LEU A 26 -12.05 -16.13 26.16
N LYS A 27 -11.09 -17.06 26.25
CA LYS A 27 -11.20 -18.25 27.12
C LYS A 27 -11.26 -17.88 28.60
N GLU A 28 -10.57 -16.81 28.99
CA GLU A 28 -10.57 -16.29 30.36
C GLU A 28 -11.81 -15.41 30.66
N GLY A 29 -12.66 -15.16 29.66
CA GLY A 29 -13.87 -14.33 29.80
C GLY A 29 -13.58 -12.84 30.00
N LYS A 30 -12.36 -12.37 29.65
CA LYS A 30 -12.01 -10.96 29.70
C LYS A 30 -12.91 -10.12 28.80
N ASN A 31 -13.10 -8.88 29.15
CA ASN A 31 -13.94 -7.92 28.41
C ASN A 31 -15.37 -8.45 28.11
N GLY A 32 -15.90 -9.31 28.98
CA GLY A 32 -17.22 -9.95 28.78
C GLY A 32 -17.28 -10.81 27.52
N GLY A 33 -16.17 -11.36 27.05
CA GLY A 33 -16.08 -12.17 25.83
C GLY A 33 -16.21 -11.35 24.53
N LYS A 34 -16.04 -10.04 24.59
CA LYS A 34 -16.09 -9.15 23.42
C LYS A 34 -14.69 -8.93 22.84
N VAL A 35 -14.64 -8.78 21.50
CA VAL A 35 -13.45 -8.33 20.77
C VAL A 35 -13.81 -7.06 20.01
N GLN A 36 -13.16 -5.98 20.35
CA GLN A 36 -13.31 -4.70 19.65
C GLN A 36 -11.94 -4.08 19.46
N THR A 37 -11.62 -3.84 18.20
CA THR A 37 -10.39 -3.18 17.75
C THR A 37 -10.73 -1.83 17.12
N ARG A 38 -9.72 -1.10 16.71
CA ARG A 38 -9.88 0.11 15.92
C ARG A 38 -8.64 0.36 15.06
N PHE A 39 -8.83 0.97 13.91
CA PHE A 39 -7.77 1.56 13.11
C PHE A 39 -7.79 3.08 13.34
N PRO A 40 -6.71 3.68 13.90
CA PRO A 40 -6.70 5.08 14.31
C PRO A 40 -5.79 5.97 13.44
N PRO A 41 -6.07 6.18 12.14
CA PRO A 41 -5.21 6.99 11.30
C PRO A 41 -5.27 8.48 11.66
N GLU A 42 -4.13 9.18 11.58
CA GLU A 42 -4.12 10.63 11.51
C GLU A 42 -4.56 11.08 10.12
N PRO A 43 -5.57 11.98 9.97
CA PRO A 43 -6.03 12.45 8.65
C PRO A 43 -5.09 13.51 8.06
N ASN A 44 -3.83 13.19 7.92
CA ASN A 44 -2.73 14.08 7.57
C ASN A 44 -1.90 13.62 6.37
N GLY A 45 -2.37 12.63 5.61
CA GLY A 45 -1.73 12.08 4.41
C GLY A 45 -2.40 10.81 3.90
N TYR A 46 -1.98 10.40 2.71
CA TYR A 46 -2.42 9.15 2.10
C TYR A 46 -1.81 7.93 2.81
N LEU A 47 -2.59 6.86 2.90
CA LEU A 47 -2.11 5.59 3.45
C LEU A 47 -1.09 4.94 2.50
N HIS A 48 -0.13 4.24 3.08
CA HIS A 48 0.85 3.43 2.35
C HIS A 48 0.74 1.94 2.75
N ILE A 49 1.47 1.07 2.07
CA ILE A 49 1.40 -0.38 2.29
C ILE A 49 1.72 -0.80 3.74
N GLY A 50 2.47 -0.01 4.48
CA GLY A 50 2.68 -0.22 5.92
C GLY A 50 1.38 -0.13 6.72
N HIS A 51 0.50 0.79 6.36
CA HIS A 51 -0.84 0.89 6.96
C HIS A 51 -1.75 -0.29 6.56
N ALA A 52 -1.60 -0.83 5.35
CA ALA A 52 -2.35 -2.02 4.94
C ALA A 52 -2.09 -3.20 5.89
N LYS A 53 -0.86 -3.35 6.38
CA LYS A 53 -0.52 -4.38 7.37
C LYS A 53 -1.28 -4.19 8.69
N ALA A 54 -1.38 -2.96 9.18
CA ALA A 54 -2.15 -2.63 10.39
C ALA A 54 -3.65 -2.85 10.17
N ILE A 55 -4.19 -2.36 9.04
CA ILE A 55 -5.60 -2.54 8.67
C ILE A 55 -5.97 -4.03 8.63
N CYS A 56 -5.16 -4.85 7.96
CA CYS A 56 -5.41 -6.30 7.89
C CYS A 56 -5.42 -6.96 9.28
N LEU A 57 -4.60 -6.49 10.22
CA LEU A 57 -4.60 -7.01 11.57
C LEU A 57 -5.82 -6.53 12.37
N ASP A 58 -6.06 -5.21 12.41
CA ASP A 58 -7.13 -4.61 13.20
C ASP A 58 -8.50 -5.14 12.79
N PHE A 59 -8.78 -5.14 11.49
CA PHE A 59 -10.04 -5.63 10.93
C PHE A 59 -10.12 -7.16 10.93
N GLY A 60 -9.01 -7.85 10.66
CA GLY A 60 -8.95 -9.31 10.64
C GLY A 60 -9.25 -9.91 12.02
N ILE A 61 -8.61 -9.41 13.08
CA ILE A 61 -8.87 -9.86 14.47
C ILE A 61 -10.36 -9.69 14.83
N ALA A 62 -10.97 -8.56 14.49
CA ALA A 62 -12.37 -8.34 14.76
C ALA A 62 -13.25 -9.32 13.98
N ALA A 63 -13.00 -9.50 12.69
CA ALA A 63 -13.79 -10.39 11.83
C ALA A 63 -13.71 -11.86 12.26
N ASP A 64 -12.51 -12.35 12.58
CA ASP A 64 -12.27 -13.74 12.97
C ASP A 64 -12.92 -14.11 14.31
N HIS A 65 -13.24 -13.12 15.14
CA HIS A 65 -13.84 -13.31 16.49
C HIS A 65 -15.24 -12.72 16.62
N ASN A 66 -15.95 -12.50 15.51
CA ASN A 66 -17.29 -11.88 15.49
C ASN A 66 -17.35 -10.55 16.24
N GLY A 67 -16.25 -9.81 16.21
CA GLY A 67 -16.09 -8.52 16.86
C GLY A 67 -16.35 -7.35 15.91
N ILE A 68 -15.99 -6.16 16.38
CA ILE A 68 -16.13 -4.90 15.63
C ILE A 68 -14.76 -4.24 15.55
N CYS A 69 -14.40 -3.76 14.36
CA CYS A 69 -13.30 -2.80 14.18
C CYS A 69 -13.87 -1.43 13.84
N ASN A 70 -13.53 -0.42 14.64
CA ASN A 70 -13.94 0.96 14.40
C ASN A 70 -12.87 1.71 13.60
N LEU A 71 -13.30 2.75 12.88
CA LEU A 71 -12.41 3.73 12.29
C LEU A 71 -12.44 4.99 13.17
N ARG A 72 -11.30 5.34 13.77
CA ARG A 72 -11.19 6.57 14.56
C ARG A 72 -10.08 7.45 14.00
N PHE A 73 -10.46 8.59 13.46
CA PHE A 73 -9.49 9.59 13.03
C PHE A 73 -8.86 10.27 14.25
N ASP A 74 -7.53 10.17 14.36
CA ASP A 74 -6.77 10.90 15.36
C ASP A 74 -6.52 12.32 14.86
N ASP A 75 -7.50 13.18 15.10
CA ASP A 75 -7.52 14.60 14.70
C ASP A 75 -7.19 15.54 15.88
N THR A 76 -6.23 15.18 16.70
CA THR A 76 -5.76 16.00 17.83
C THR A 76 -4.86 17.17 17.42
N ASN A 77 -4.37 17.20 16.20
CA ASN A 77 -3.46 18.24 15.70
C ASN A 77 -4.08 19.04 14.55
N PRO A 78 -4.68 20.22 14.83
CA PRO A 78 -5.44 20.98 13.83
C PRO A 78 -4.61 21.50 12.64
N THR A 79 -3.27 21.53 12.74
CA THR A 79 -2.42 22.14 11.71
C THR A 79 -2.12 21.23 10.53
N LYS A 80 -2.51 19.96 10.58
CA LYS A 80 -2.08 18.93 9.62
C LYS A 80 -3.23 18.17 8.96
N GLU A 81 -4.45 18.44 9.35
CA GLU A 81 -5.64 17.65 9.01
C GLU A 81 -6.38 18.23 7.81
N ASP A 82 -6.81 17.36 6.89
CA ASP A 82 -7.56 17.73 5.71
C ASP A 82 -8.65 16.70 5.39
N VAL A 83 -9.80 17.18 4.93
CA VAL A 83 -10.93 16.35 4.51
C VAL A 83 -10.57 15.43 3.34
N GLU A 84 -9.67 15.86 2.45
CA GLU A 84 -9.16 15.04 1.35
C GLU A 84 -8.57 13.72 1.86
N TYR A 85 -7.79 13.78 2.94
CA TYR A 85 -7.17 12.57 3.51
C TYR A 85 -8.18 11.67 4.20
N VAL A 86 -9.20 12.23 4.83
CA VAL A 86 -10.31 11.45 5.43
C VAL A 86 -10.98 10.57 4.39
N GLU A 87 -11.38 11.14 3.26
CA GLU A 87 -12.05 10.40 2.18
C GLU A 87 -11.12 9.37 1.53
N ALA A 88 -9.86 9.73 1.28
CA ALA A 88 -8.87 8.81 0.74
C ALA A 88 -8.61 7.60 1.65
N ILE A 89 -8.55 7.80 2.97
CA ILE A 89 -8.39 6.74 3.97
C ILE A 89 -9.59 5.79 3.94
N LYS A 90 -10.81 6.32 3.89
CA LYS A 90 -12.03 5.51 3.79
C LYS A 90 -12.06 4.65 2.53
N GLU A 91 -11.72 5.26 1.38
CA GLU A 91 -11.65 4.56 0.10
C GLU A 91 -10.62 3.42 0.14
N ASP A 92 -9.45 3.66 0.72
CA ASP A 92 -8.39 2.65 0.81
C ASP A 92 -8.79 1.46 1.70
N ILE A 93 -9.44 1.70 2.83
CA ILE A 93 -9.96 0.64 3.72
C ILE A 93 -11.01 -0.20 2.99
N GLN A 94 -11.95 0.43 2.30
CA GLN A 94 -12.99 -0.25 1.53
C GLN A 94 -12.40 -1.03 0.36
N TRP A 95 -11.42 -0.47 -0.33
CA TRP A 95 -10.73 -1.16 -1.41
C TRP A 95 -9.99 -2.41 -0.92
N LEU A 96 -9.42 -2.38 0.29
CA LEU A 96 -8.82 -3.56 0.93
C LEU A 96 -9.87 -4.61 1.34
N GLY A 97 -11.17 -4.35 1.15
CA GLY A 97 -12.26 -5.29 1.42
C GLY A 97 -12.84 -5.18 2.82
N TYR A 98 -12.53 -4.14 3.57
CA TYR A 98 -13.01 -3.97 4.94
C TYR A 98 -14.09 -2.92 5.07
N GLN A 99 -14.95 -3.12 6.07
CA GLN A 99 -15.98 -2.19 6.50
C GLN A 99 -15.86 -1.99 8.01
N TRP A 100 -15.79 -0.73 8.45
CA TRP A 100 -15.77 -0.40 9.88
C TRP A 100 -17.17 -0.44 10.50
N GLY A 101 -17.20 -0.69 11.81
CA GLY A 101 -18.45 -0.70 12.57
C GLY A 101 -18.95 0.71 12.85
N ASN A 102 -18.15 1.51 13.53
CA ASN A 102 -18.45 2.90 13.84
C ASN A 102 -17.31 3.80 13.36
N GLU A 103 -17.65 5.06 13.06
CA GLU A 103 -16.70 6.10 12.70
C GLU A 103 -16.64 7.13 13.81
N TYR A 104 -15.43 7.37 14.33
CA TYR A 104 -15.18 8.31 15.41
C TYR A 104 -14.03 9.25 15.05
N TYR A 105 -13.95 10.33 15.79
CA TYR A 105 -12.85 11.30 15.75
C TYR A 105 -12.37 11.56 17.17
N ALA A 106 -11.07 11.76 17.36
CA ALA A 106 -10.56 12.17 18.66
C ALA A 106 -11.21 13.48 19.14
N SER A 107 -11.55 14.35 18.21
CA SER A 107 -12.30 15.61 18.47
C SER A 107 -13.72 15.40 19.03
N ASP A 108 -14.33 14.22 18.85
CA ASP A 108 -15.62 13.91 19.48
C ASP A 108 -15.52 13.89 21.00
N TYR A 109 -14.33 13.67 21.55
CA TYR A 109 -14.05 13.52 22.97
C TYR A 109 -13.34 14.73 23.59
N PHE A 110 -13.15 15.83 22.87
CA PHE A 110 -12.42 17.00 23.38
C PHE A 110 -12.97 17.54 24.68
N GLN A 111 -14.29 17.51 24.88
CA GLN A 111 -14.90 17.94 26.13
C GLN A 111 -14.57 16.99 27.28
N GLN A 112 -14.71 15.67 27.08
CA GLN A 112 -14.37 14.68 28.10
C GLN A 112 -12.89 14.71 28.47
N LEU A 113 -12.01 14.87 27.46
CA LEU A 113 -10.57 15.00 27.67
C LEU A 113 -10.23 16.26 28.48
N TRP A 114 -10.91 17.37 28.19
CA TRP A 114 -10.78 18.62 28.92
C TRP A 114 -11.22 18.48 30.37
N ASP A 115 -12.40 17.90 30.61
CA ASP A 115 -12.94 17.67 31.96
C ASP A 115 -12.05 16.73 32.77
N PHE A 116 -11.48 15.71 32.12
CA PHE A 116 -10.52 14.82 32.77
C PHE A 116 -9.21 15.55 33.11
N ALA A 117 -8.70 16.44 32.26
CA ALA A 117 -7.53 17.25 32.57
C ALA A 117 -7.79 18.17 33.76
N ILE A 118 -8.98 18.78 33.86
CA ILE A 118 -9.41 19.57 35.04
C ILE A 118 -9.36 18.69 36.30
N ARG A 119 -9.94 17.49 36.26
CA ARG A 119 -9.91 16.56 37.39
C ARG A 119 -8.48 16.22 37.82
N LEU A 120 -7.57 15.98 36.90
CA LEU A 120 -6.17 15.71 37.22
C LEU A 120 -5.49 16.90 37.91
N ILE A 121 -5.83 18.14 37.53
CA ILE A 121 -5.32 19.35 38.24
C ILE A 121 -5.88 19.40 39.64
N GLU A 122 -7.18 19.19 39.82
CA GLU A 122 -7.86 19.20 41.13
C GLU A 122 -7.34 18.12 42.09
N GLU A 123 -6.94 16.96 41.54
CA GLU A 123 -6.31 15.87 42.27
C GLU A 123 -4.80 16.07 42.51
N GLY A 124 -4.21 17.18 42.03
CA GLY A 124 -2.78 17.45 42.13
C GLY A 124 -1.91 16.53 41.24
N LYS A 125 -2.52 15.89 40.26
CA LYS A 125 -1.84 14.98 39.28
C LYS A 125 -1.42 15.70 37.99
N ALA A 126 -1.68 16.99 37.84
CA ALA A 126 -1.26 17.81 36.72
C ALA A 126 -0.98 19.26 37.15
N TYR A 127 -0.13 19.94 36.42
CA TYR A 127 0.26 21.32 36.69
C TYR A 127 0.59 22.09 35.42
N ILE A 128 0.42 23.42 35.43
CA ILE A 128 0.83 24.32 34.36
C ILE A 128 2.32 24.62 34.47
N ASP A 129 3.03 24.42 33.37
CA ASP A 129 4.45 24.72 33.20
C ASP A 129 4.63 25.82 32.16
N GLU A 130 5.28 26.92 32.56
CA GLU A 130 5.57 28.08 31.71
C GLU A 130 6.99 28.02 31.10
N GLN A 131 7.65 26.88 31.15
CA GLN A 131 8.94 26.67 30.53
C GLN A 131 8.78 26.46 29.01
N THR A 132 9.83 26.84 28.28
CA THR A 132 9.88 26.56 26.82
C THR A 132 10.06 25.07 26.55
N SER A 133 9.76 24.64 25.34
CA SER A 133 9.97 23.25 24.90
C SER A 133 11.42 22.80 25.07
N GLU A 134 12.38 23.69 24.81
CA GLU A 134 13.82 23.44 24.98
C GLU A 134 14.19 23.24 26.46
N GLN A 135 13.66 24.08 27.34
CA GLN A 135 13.90 23.95 28.81
C GLN A 135 13.32 22.64 29.34
N ILE A 136 12.10 22.28 28.93
CA ILE A 136 11.46 21.00 29.31
C ILE A 136 12.29 19.81 28.77
N ALA A 137 12.75 19.87 27.53
CA ALA A 137 13.56 18.82 26.94
C ALA A 137 14.89 18.62 27.66
N GLN A 138 15.58 19.72 28.03
CA GLN A 138 16.83 19.67 28.80
C GLN A 138 16.62 19.09 30.20
N GLN A 139 15.52 19.46 30.85
CA GLN A 139 15.20 18.97 32.21
C GLN A 139 14.80 17.50 32.26
N LYS A 140 14.31 16.94 31.16
CA LYS A 140 13.99 15.52 31.11
C LYS A 140 15.19 14.60 31.34
N GLY A 141 16.41 15.09 31.13
CA GLY A 141 17.63 14.29 31.28
C GLY A 141 17.81 13.28 30.15
N THR A 142 18.40 12.14 30.49
CA THR A 142 18.66 11.04 29.56
C THR A 142 18.12 9.71 30.12
N PRO A 143 18.02 8.64 29.36
CA PRO A 143 17.59 7.35 29.91
C PRO A 143 18.43 6.86 31.11
N THR A 144 19.69 7.26 31.19
CA THR A 144 20.63 6.88 32.25
C THR A 144 20.81 7.94 33.33
N GLN A 145 20.26 9.14 33.13
CA GLN A 145 20.32 10.25 34.10
C GLN A 145 18.92 10.74 34.40
N PRO A 146 18.51 10.83 35.68
CA PRO A 146 17.20 11.32 36.05
C PRO A 146 16.98 12.76 35.58
N GLY A 147 15.72 13.11 35.34
CA GLY A 147 15.32 14.47 35.04
C GLY A 147 15.33 15.34 36.30
N VAL A 148 15.20 16.65 36.08
CA VAL A 148 15.07 17.68 37.13
C VAL A 148 13.62 18.15 37.14
N GLU A 149 13.04 18.29 38.36
CA GLU A 149 11.68 18.79 38.50
C GLU A 149 11.56 20.24 37.99
N SER A 150 10.44 20.55 37.35
CA SER A 150 10.10 21.90 36.93
C SER A 150 9.93 22.80 38.17
N PRO A 151 10.35 24.07 38.14
CA PRO A 151 10.05 25.03 39.19
C PRO A 151 8.54 25.25 39.40
N TYR A 152 7.72 24.89 38.39
CA TYR A 152 6.26 25.00 38.45
C TYR A 152 5.55 23.73 38.92
N ARG A 153 6.28 22.65 39.19
CA ARG A 153 5.72 21.33 39.52
C ARG A 153 4.81 21.34 40.74
N ASN A 154 5.11 22.21 41.71
CA ASN A 154 4.36 22.36 42.94
C ASN A 154 3.53 23.66 43.00
N ARG A 155 3.16 24.19 41.82
CA ARG A 155 2.26 25.34 41.70
C ARG A 155 0.92 25.05 42.39
N PRO A 156 0.30 26.02 43.10
CA PRO A 156 -1.02 25.85 43.71
C PRO A 156 -2.06 25.35 42.71
N ILE A 157 -2.95 24.47 43.14
CA ILE A 157 -3.99 23.85 42.31
C ILE A 157 -4.86 24.92 41.67
N GLU A 158 -5.33 25.92 42.45
CA GLU A 158 -6.21 26.99 41.94
C GLU A 158 -5.54 27.82 40.84
N GLU A 159 -4.22 28.03 40.96
CA GLU A 159 -3.45 28.78 39.97
C GLU A 159 -3.31 27.98 38.68
N SER A 160 -2.95 26.69 38.76
CA SER A 160 -2.90 25.79 37.60
C SER A 160 -4.26 25.68 36.91
N LEU A 161 -5.35 25.56 37.67
CA LEU A 161 -6.69 25.47 37.15
C LEU A 161 -7.11 26.76 36.40
N SER A 162 -6.79 27.93 37.01
CA SER A 162 -7.07 29.24 36.39
C SER A 162 -6.31 29.39 35.06
N LEU A 163 -5.01 29.05 35.05
CA LEU A 163 -4.15 29.15 33.89
C LEU A 163 -4.57 28.15 32.78
N PHE A 164 -4.93 26.93 33.17
CA PHE A 164 -5.42 25.94 32.18
C PHE A 164 -6.69 26.41 31.47
N LYS A 165 -7.65 26.99 32.21
CA LYS A 165 -8.86 27.58 31.61
C LYS A 165 -8.51 28.72 30.66
N LYS A 166 -7.51 29.56 30.99
CA LYS A 166 -7.05 30.62 30.08
C LYS A 166 -6.38 30.11 28.82
N MET A 167 -5.76 28.92 28.83
CA MET A 167 -5.20 28.33 27.60
C MET A 167 -6.24 28.17 26.48
N ASN A 168 -7.53 28.03 26.82
CA ASN A 168 -8.60 27.87 25.83
C ASN A 168 -9.31 29.18 25.45
N THR A 169 -8.94 30.33 26.03
CA THR A 169 -9.60 31.63 25.73
C THR A 169 -9.04 32.31 24.48
N GLY A 170 -7.85 31.95 24.05
CA GLY A 170 -7.09 32.63 23.00
C GLY A 170 -6.19 33.76 23.51
N GLU A 171 -6.14 34.01 24.83
CA GLU A 171 -5.26 35.01 25.46
C GLU A 171 -3.81 34.53 25.57
N ILE A 172 -3.60 33.21 25.53
CA ILE A 172 -2.28 32.59 25.70
C ILE A 172 -1.66 32.30 24.35
N ALA A 173 -0.44 32.78 24.15
CA ALA A 173 0.33 32.51 22.94
C ALA A 173 0.80 31.03 22.87
N GLU A 174 0.97 30.52 21.64
CA GLU A 174 1.62 29.20 21.46
C GLU A 174 2.99 29.16 22.11
N GLY A 175 3.28 28.05 22.80
CA GLY A 175 4.55 27.86 23.50
C GLY A 175 4.72 28.62 24.80
N ALA A 176 3.77 29.47 25.20
CA ALA A 176 3.88 30.23 26.46
C ALA A 176 3.71 29.36 27.69
N MET A 177 2.87 28.36 27.64
CA MET A 177 2.68 27.38 28.70
C MET A 177 2.09 26.06 28.16
N VAL A 178 2.24 25.01 28.94
CA VAL A 178 1.70 23.68 28.70
C VAL A 178 1.12 23.08 29.96
N LEU A 179 0.19 22.14 29.85
CA LEU A 179 -0.22 21.30 30.97
C LEU A 179 0.61 20.03 30.98
N ARG A 180 1.21 19.69 32.12
CA ARG A 180 1.99 18.48 32.30
C ARG A 180 1.35 17.57 33.34
N ALA A 181 1.35 16.27 33.09
CA ALA A 181 1.02 15.27 34.11
C ALA A 181 2.17 15.19 35.15
N LYS A 182 1.82 15.11 36.43
CA LYS A 182 2.76 15.00 37.54
C LYS A 182 2.96 13.52 37.87
N ILE A 183 4.03 12.93 37.36
CA ILE A 183 4.30 11.48 37.51
C ILE A 183 5.63 11.25 38.24
N ASP A 184 6.74 11.09 37.49
CA ASP A 184 8.04 10.76 38.09
C ASP A 184 9.19 11.21 37.16
N MET A 185 9.90 12.26 37.59
CA MET A 185 11.03 12.81 36.82
C MET A 185 12.28 11.93 36.88
N ALA A 186 12.34 10.93 37.75
CA ALA A 186 13.45 9.98 37.85
C ALA A 186 13.20 8.66 37.10
N ASN A 187 12.02 8.46 36.52
CA ASN A 187 11.65 7.22 35.86
C ASN A 187 12.59 6.90 34.69
N PRO A 188 13.10 5.66 34.58
CA PRO A 188 13.90 5.24 33.42
C PRO A 188 13.19 5.41 32.08
N ASN A 189 11.87 5.22 32.06
CA ASN A 189 11.05 5.51 30.89
C ASN A 189 10.79 7.03 30.81
N MET A 190 11.40 7.67 29.82
CA MET A 190 11.31 9.12 29.63
C MET A 190 9.89 9.63 29.36
N HIS A 191 8.97 8.78 28.91
CA HIS A 191 7.55 9.14 28.73
C HIS A 191 6.83 9.38 30.05
N PHE A 192 7.34 8.85 31.18
CA PHE A 192 6.82 9.07 32.54
C PHE A 192 7.34 10.34 33.20
N ARG A 193 8.33 11.01 32.59
CA ARG A 193 8.95 12.21 33.16
C ARG A 193 8.10 13.44 32.91
N ASP A 194 7.02 13.57 33.66
CA ASP A 194 6.03 14.65 33.60
C ASP A 194 5.70 15.05 32.14
N PRO A 195 5.01 14.18 31.39
CA PRO A 195 4.72 14.42 29.97
C PRO A 195 3.77 15.61 29.79
N ILE A 196 3.94 16.32 28.68
CA ILE A 196 2.98 17.34 28.25
C ILE A 196 1.70 16.62 27.80
N ILE A 197 0.55 17.06 28.35
CA ILE A 197 -0.76 16.48 28.02
C ILE A 197 -1.68 17.46 27.28
N TYR A 198 -1.45 18.79 27.41
CA TYR A 198 -2.14 19.84 26.66
C TYR A 198 -1.17 20.94 26.22
N ARG A 199 -1.43 21.48 25.04
CA ARG A 199 -0.71 22.62 24.45
C ARG A 199 -1.67 23.60 23.80
N VAL A 200 -1.25 24.87 23.60
CA VAL A 200 -2.00 25.87 22.82
C VAL A 200 -1.61 25.77 21.35
N VAL A 201 -2.61 25.75 20.46
CA VAL A 201 -2.45 25.80 19.01
C VAL A 201 -3.44 26.81 18.43
N ASN A 202 -2.95 27.89 17.84
CA ASN A 202 -3.76 28.95 17.26
C ASN A 202 -4.08 28.68 15.78
N HIS A 203 -4.74 27.57 15.53
CA HIS A 203 -5.18 27.16 14.19
C HIS A 203 -6.61 26.62 14.27
N PRO A 204 -7.49 26.97 13.31
CA PRO A 204 -8.83 26.37 13.27
C PRO A 204 -8.76 24.86 13.06
N HIS A 205 -9.56 24.12 13.83
CA HIS A 205 -9.69 22.69 13.68
C HIS A 205 -10.71 22.36 12.56
N HIS A 206 -10.44 21.34 11.75
CA HIS A 206 -11.25 20.99 10.59
C HIS A 206 -12.73 20.66 10.93
N ARG A 207 -13.01 20.18 12.16
CA ARG A 207 -14.37 19.85 12.63
C ARG A 207 -14.91 20.81 13.67
N THR A 208 -14.10 21.20 14.64
CA THR A 208 -14.54 22.04 15.77
C THR A 208 -14.31 23.54 15.55
N GLY A 209 -13.70 23.92 14.43
CA GLY A 209 -13.43 25.31 14.09
C GLY A 209 -12.57 26.01 15.11
N THR A 210 -13.06 27.13 15.66
CA THR A 210 -12.34 27.95 16.64
C THR A 210 -12.75 27.71 18.10
N THR A 211 -13.53 26.67 18.37
CA THR A 211 -14.05 26.35 19.71
C THR A 211 -12.92 26.06 20.70
N TRP A 212 -11.89 25.38 20.25
CA TRP A 212 -10.73 25.01 21.05
C TRP A 212 -9.49 25.82 20.67
N LYS A 213 -8.68 26.15 21.64
CA LYS A 213 -7.34 26.74 21.53
C LYS A 213 -6.30 25.87 22.23
N ALA A 214 -6.70 25.14 23.26
CA ALA A 214 -5.90 24.15 23.95
C ALA A 214 -6.27 22.76 23.39
N TYR A 215 -5.28 22.00 22.98
CA TYR A 215 -5.43 20.69 22.36
C TYR A 215 -4.69 19.62 23.13
N PRO A 216 -5.31 18.43 23.32
CA PRO A 216 -4.65 17.31 23.98
C PRO A 216 -3.49 16.76 23.14
N MET A 217 -2.50 16.22 23.82
CA MET A 217 -1.43 15.46 23.17
C MET A 217 -1.90 14.03 22.90
N TYR A 218 -1.28 13.40 21.90
CA TYR A 218 -1.59 12.04 21.47
C TYR A 218 -1.63 11.04 22.63
N ASP A 219 -0.55 10.96 23.43
CA ASP A 219 -0.45 10.00 24.53
C ASP A 219 -1.53 10.17 25.59
N PHE A 220 -2.04 11.38 25.76
CA PHE A 220 -3.14 11.67 26.67
C PHE A 220 -4.50 11.27 26.11
N ALA A 221 -4.74 11.57 24.84
CA ALA A 221 -6.04 11.35 24.20
C ALA A 221 -6.29 9.89 23.82
N HIS A 222 -5.27 9.18 23.35
CA HIS A 222 -5.39 7.90 22.66
C HIS A 222 -6.01 6.79 23.52
N GLY A 223 -5.46 6.53 24.71
CA GLY A 223 -5.97 5.49 25.62
C GLY A 223 -7.37 5.82 26.16
N GLN A 224 -7.67 7.09 26.41
CA GLN A 224 -8.99 7.51 26.85
C GLN A 224 -10.04 7.33 25.75
N SER A 225 -9.71 7.67 24.51
CA SER A 225 -10.59 7.44 23.36
C SER A 225 -10.90 5.94 23.19
N ASP A 226 -9.89 5.08 23.34
CA ASP A 226 -10.09 3.63 23.35
C ASP A 226 -11.05 3.20 24.46
N TYR A 227 -10.92 3.76 25.67
CA TYR A 227 -11.80 3.48 26.77
C TYR A 227 -13.25 3.94 26.52
N PHE A 228 -13.44 5.16 26.03
CA PHE A 228 -14.79 5.69 25.72
C PHE A 228 -15.51 4.88 24.64
N GLU A 229 -14.80 4.35 23.68
CA GLU A 229 -15.34 3.55 22.57
C GLU A 229 -15.54 2.07 22.93
N GLY A 230 -15.03 1.61 24.07
CA GLY A 230 -15.12 0.21 24.49
C GLY A 230 -14.17 -0.72 23.72
N VAL A 231 -13.05 -0.20 23.23
CA VAL A 231 -11.96 -0.99 22.63
C VAL A 231 -11.42 -1.99 23.65
N THR A 232 -11.18 -3.22 23.21
CA THR A 232 -10.62 -4.29 24.05
C THR A 232 -9.13 -4.50 23.77
N HIS A 233 -8.77 -4.61 22.52
CA HIS A 233 -7.41 -4.85 22.04
C HIS A 233 -6.97 -3.66 21.17
N SER A 234 -6.08 -2.86 21.71
CA SER A 234 -5.50 -1.67 21.10
C SER A 234 -4.20 -2.07 20.41
N LEU A 235 -4.24 -2.22 19.08
CA LEU A 235 -3.10 -2.72 18.31
C LEU A 235 -2.31 -1.54 17.71
N CYS A 236 -0.98 -1.59 17.80
CA CYS A 236 -0.09 -0.56 17.26
C CYS A 236 1.29 -1.14 16.91
N THR A 237 2.17 -0.33 16.35
CA THR A 237 3.52 -0.78 15.98
C THR A 237 4.49 -0.73 17.16
N LEU A 238 5.60 -1.49 17.04
CA LEU A 238 6.62 -1.64 18.11
C LEU A 238 7.21 -0.31 18.60
N GLU A 239 7.13 0.75 17.83
CA GLU A 239 7.60 2.08 18.25
C GLU A 239 6.82 2.62 19.45
N PHE A 240 5.61 2.11 19.73
CA PHE A 240 4.77 2.48 20.87
C PHE A 240 5.01 1.64 22.14
N VAL A 241 5.93 0.66 22.11
CA VAL A 241 6.27 -0.12 23.31
C VAL A 241 6.65 0.79 24.51
N PRO A 242 7.48 1.84 24.37
CA PRO A 242 7.78 2.75 25.46
C PRO A 242 6.59 3.60 25.91
N HIS A 243 5.58 3.78 25.07
CA HIS A 243 4.36 4.54 25.37
C HIS A 243 3.31 3.73 26.15
N ARG A 244 3.33 2.39 26.04
CA ARG A 244 2.32 1.52 26.67
C ARG A 244 2.14 1.76 28.16
N PRO A 245 3.18 1.90 29.00
CA PRO A 245 2.98 2.16 30.42
C PRO A 245 2.23 3.49 30.68
N LEU A 246 2.46 4.52 29.85
CA LEU A 246 1.74 5.80 29.96
C LEU A 246 0.28 5.65 29.50
N TYR A 247 0.03 4.90 28.44
CA TYR A 247 -1.30 4.50 27.99
C TYR A 247 -2.08 3.83 29.14
N ASP A 248 -1.49 2.82 29.76
CA ASP A 248 -2.09 2.11 30.89
C ASP A 248 -2.41 3.04 32.06
N LEU A 249 -1.51 3.94 32.41
CA LEU A 249 -1.70 4.90 33.50
C LEU A 249 -2.90 5.82 33.26
N PHE A 250 -3.02 6.40 32.06
CA PHE A 250 -4.15 7.28 31.75
C PHE A 250 -5.47 6.54 31.64
N VAL A 251 -5.48 5.31 31.11
CA VAL A 251 -6.67 4.45 31.11
C VAL A 251 -7.13 4.14 32.52
N ASP A 252 -6.22 3.75 33.43
CA ASP A 252 -6.55 3.47 34.81
C ASP A 252 -7.07 4.72 35.53
N TRP A 253 -6.43 5.87 35.33
CA TRP A 253 -6.85 7.14 35.96
C TRP A 253 -8.22 7.61 35.44
N VAL A 254 -8.53 7.46 34.16
CA VAL A 254 -9.86 7.85 33.65
C VAL A 254 -10.94 6.91 34.14
N LYS A 255 -10.63 5.61 34.22
CA LYS A 255 -11.57 4.58 34.70
C LYS A 255 -11.92 4.77 36.17
N GLU A 256 -10.96 5.10 37.05
CA GLU A 256 -11.20 5.41 38.48
C GLU A 256 -12.27 6.50 38.70
N GLY A 257 -12.38 7.46 37.77
CA GLY A 257 -13.36 8.55 37.86
C GLY A 257 -14.69 8.29 37.15
N GLN A 258 -14.74 7.33 36.25
CA GLN A 258 -15.87 7.10 35.35
C GLN A 258 -15.94 5.62 34.98
N ASP A 259 -16.77 4.87 35.63
CA ASP A 259 -16.98 3.46 35.29
C ASP A 259 -17.99 3.32 34.14
N LEU A 260 -17.64 3.85 32.95
CA LEU A 260 -18.48 3.90 31.76
C LEU A 260 -18.54 2.54 31.05
N ASN A 261 -17.48 1.75 31.15
CA ASN A 261 -17.35 0.45 30.49
C ASN A 261 -16.74 -0.58 31.44
N ASP A 262 -17.24 -1.80 31.38
CA ASP A 262 -16.62 -2.95 32.06
C ASP A 262 -15.26 -3.30 31.44
N ASN A 263 -15.04 -2.88 30.19
CA ASN A 263 -13.81 -3.13 29.47
C ASN A 263 -12.67 -2.23 29.98
N ARG A 264 -11.48 -2.80 29.98
CA ARG A 264 -10.26 -2.04 30.10
C ARG A 264 -9.41 -2.33 28.87
N PRO A 265 -9.19 -1.36 27.96
CA PRO A 265 -8.39 -1.57 26.77
C PRO A 265 -6.93 -1.85 27.16
N HIS A 266 -6.32 -2.77 26.41
CA HIS A 266 -4.90 -3.08 26.51
C HIS A 266 -4.21 -2.85 25.18
N GLN A 267 -3.00 -2.27 25.24
CA GLN A 267 -2.17 -2.03 24.06
C GLN A 267 -1.26 -3.22 23.79
N TYR A 268 -1.22 -3.67 22.54
CA TYR A 268 -0.34 -4.72 22.05
C TYR A 268 0.39 -4.24 20.80
N GLU A 269 1.68 -4.50 20.72
CA GLU A 269 2.52 -3.98 19.67
C GLU A 269 3.04 -5.10 18.75
N PHE A 270 3.08 -4.80 17.46
CA PHE A 270 3.56 -5.67 16.41
C PHE A 270 4.59 -4.96 15.51
N ASN A 271 5.38 -5.73 14.76
CA ASN A 271 6.38 -5.20 13.86
C ASN A 271 5.77 -4.42 12.70
N LYS A 272 6.31 -3.24 12.42
CA LYS A 272 5.95 -2.48 11.23
C LYS A 272 6.43 -3.18 9.96
N LEU A 273 5.82 -2.85 8.83
CA LEU A 273 6.31 -3.31 7.53
C LEU A 273 7.52 -2.48 7.12
N ASN A 274 8.66 -3.13 6.98
CA ASN A 274 9.81 -2.61 6.26
C ASN A 274 9.95 -3.42 4.97
N LEU A 275 10.04 -2.76 3.83
CA LEU A 275 10.04 -3.38 2.51
C LEU A 275 11.25 -2.88 1.71
N SER A 276 11.99 -3.81 1.11
CA SER A 276 13.13 -3.47 0.27
C SER A 276 12.72 -2.58 -0.92
N TYR A 277 13.62 -1.76 -1.40
CA TYR A 277 13.39 -0.81 -2.50
C TYR A 277 12.17 0.11 -2.30
N THR A 278 11.81 0.38 -1.03
CA THR A 278 10.60 1.14 -0.70
C THR A 278 10.89 2.16 0.39
N LEU A 279 10.38 3.38 0.22
CA LEU A 279 10.48 4.47 1.18
C LEU A 279 9.07 4.87 1.61
N MET A 280 8.76 4.74 2.90
CA MET A 280 7.43 5.03 3.46
C MET A 280 7.40 6.29 4.32
N SER A 281 8.51 7.02 4.41
CA SER A 281 8.56 8.29 5.14
C SER A 281 7.67 9.35 4.49
N LYS A 282 6.61 9.76 5.19
CA LYS A 282 5.66 10.78 4.73
C LYS A 282 6.34 12.05 4.22
N ARG A 283 7.34 12.55 4.95
CA ARG A 283 8.10 13.75 4.57
C ARG A 283 8.78 13.57 3.20
N ASN A 284 9.40 12.43 2.96
CA ASN A 284 10.09 12.16 1.71
C ASN A 284 9.10 11.92 0.57
N LEU A 285 7.99 11.23 0.83
CA LEU A 285 6.92 11.04 -0.17
C LEU A 285 6.32 12.39 -0.60
N LEU A 286 6.08 13.29 0.35
CA LEU A 286 5.63 14.65 0.06
C LEU A 286 6.65 15.42 -0.81
N THR A 287 7.94 15.23 -0.57
CA THR A 287 9.00 15.83 -1.41
C THR A 287 8.91 15.31 -2.84
N LEU A 288 8.73 14.00 -3.05
CA LEU A 288 8.57 13.42 -4.40
C LEU A 288 7.41 14.06 -5.18
N VAL A 289 6.27 14.28 -4.52
CA VAL A 289 5.09 14.89 -5.12
C VAL A 289 5.30 16.38 -5.40
N LYS A 290 5.80 17.14 -4.42
CA LYS A 290 6.01 18.60 -4.55
C LYS A 290 7.05 18.94 -5.61
N GLU A 291 8.12 18.17 -5.68
CA GLU A 291 9.22 18.37 -6.65
C GLU A 291 8.93 17.70 -8.01
N LYS A 292 7.71 17.15 -8.20
CA LYS A 292 7.25 16.52 -9.44
C LYS A 292 8.17 15.39 -9.94
N LEU A 293 8.80 14.69 -9.02
CA LEU A 293 9.56 13.47 -9.32
C LEU A 293 8.64 12.26 -9.59
N VAL A 294 7.42 12.37 -9.13
CA VAL A 294 6.28 11.49 -9.44
C VAL A 294 5.06 12.33 -9.82
N ASN A 295 4.05 11.71 -10.45
CA ASN A 295 2.89 12.41 -11.01
C ASN A 295 1.78 12.70 -9.98
N GLY A 296 1.98 12.37 -8.72
CA GLY A 296 1.02 12.58 -7.64
C GLY A 296 1.07 11.48 -6.60
N TRP A 297 0.16 11.50 -5.65
CA TRP A 297 0.08 10.51 -4.58
C TRP A 297 -0.34 9.12 -5.06
N ASP A 298 -1.10 9.05 -6.15
CA ASP A 298 -1.55 7.83 -6.81
C ASP A 298 -0.62 7.35 -7.94
N ASP A 299 0.56 7.96 -8.08
CA ASP A 299 1.55 7.50 -9.06
C ASP A 299 1.87 6.01 -8.82
N PRO A 300 1.79 5.16 -9.85
CA PRO A 300 2.07 3.72 -9.73
C PRO A 300 3.44 3.33 -9.18
N ARG A 301 4.38 4.27 -9.03
CA ARG A 301 5.70 4.06 -8.40
C ARG A 301 5.71 4.38 -6.91
N MET A 302 4.63 5.00 -6.41
CA MET A 302 4.48 5.36 -5.00
C MET A 302 4.06 4.14 -4.16
N PRO A 303 4.52 4.02 -2.89
CA PRO A 303 4.11 2.94 -2.00
C PRO A 303 2.76 3.21 -1.32
N THR A 304 2.02 4.22 -1.75
CA THR A 304 0.67 4.51 -1.28
C THR A 304 -0.30 3.42 -1.73
N ILE A 305 -1.35 3.18 -0.97
CA ILE A 305 -2.38 2.18 -1.32
C ILE A 305 -3.04 2.58 -2.65
N CYS A 306 -3.38 3.86 -2.83
CA CYS A 306 -3.91 4.36 -4.11
C CYS A 306 -2.91 4.21 -5.27
N GLY A 307 -1.61 4.33 -5.03
CA GLY A 307 -0.57 4.08 -6.03
C GLY A 307 -0.51 2.61 -6.45
N PHE A 308 -0.55 1.68 -5.49
CA PHE A 308 -0.62 0.25 -5.76
C PHE A 308 -1.91 -0.12 -6.52
N ARG A 309 -3.05 0.43 -6.10
CA ARG A 309 -4.34 0.23 -6.79
C ARG A 309 -4.25 0.69 -8.24
N ARG A 310 -3.76 1.88 -8.50
CA ARG A 310 -3.60 2.41 -9.88
C ARG A 310 -2.61 1.59 -10.71
N ARG A 311 -1.58 1.04 -10.09
CA ARG A 311 -0.63 0.16 -10.78
C ARG A 311 -1.25 -1.18 -11.17
N GLY A 312 -2.35 -1.60 -10.56
CA GLY A 312 -3.04 -2.85 -10.85
C GLY A 312 -2.79 -3.96 -9.82
N TYR A 313 -2.37 -3.61 -8.60
CA TYR A 313 -2.35 -4.55 -7.48
C TYR A 313 -3.78 -4.86 -7.04
N SER A 314 -4.04 -6.12 -6.72
CA SER A 314 -5.31 -6.53 -6.12
C SER A 314 -5.23 -6.49 -4.61
N PRO A 315 -6.35 -6.24 -3.92
CA PRO A 315 -6.41 -6.37 -2.46
C PRO A 315 -5.97 -7.75 -1.98
N GLU A 316 -6.40 -8.80 -2.68
CA GLU A 316 -6.09 -10.20 -2.35
C GLU A 316 -4.59 -10.49 -2.43
N ALA A 317 -3.88 -9.89 -3.37
CA ALA A 317 -2.42 -10.02 -3.45
C ALA A 317 -1.73 -9.38 -2.24
N ILE A 318 -2.22 -8.23 -1.80
CA ILE A 318 -1.72 -7.55 -0.60
C ILE A 318 -2.00 -8.39 0.65
N HIS A 319 -3.22 -8.91 0.81
CA HIS A 319 -3.56 -9.82 1.92
C HIS A 319 -2.65 -11.05 1.94
N LYS A 320 -2.48 -11.71 0.79
CA LYS A 320 -1.61 -12.87 0.64
C LYS A 320 -0.16 -12.59 1.02
N PHE A 321 0.35 -11.43 0.63
CA PHE A 321 1.69 -10.97 1.02
C PHE A 321 1.79 -10.76 2.52
N ILE A 322 0.84 -10.06 3.14
CA ILE A 322 0.80 -9.80 4.58
C ILE A 322 0.71 -11.11 5.36
N ASP A 323 -0.10 -12.05 4.92
CA ASP A 323 -0.20 -13.38 5.52
C ASP A 323 1.14 -14.15 5.46
N LYS A 324 1.87 -14.03 4.35
CA LYS A 324 3.18 -14.68 4.19
C LYS A 324 4.26 -14.11 5.12
N ILE A 325 4.29 -12.80 5.33
CA ILE A 325 5.28 -12.16 6.22
C ILE A 325 4.88 -12.25 7.69
N GLY A 326 3.60 -12.34 7.99
CA GLY A 326 3.05 -12.47 9.33
C GLY A 326 3.30 -11.28 10.25
N TYR A 327 3.01 -11.50 11.55
CA TYR A 327 3.18 -10.51 12.62
C TYR A 327 4.14 -11.04 13.67
N THR A 328 5.12 -10.23 14.07
CA THR A 328 6.17 -10.60 15.01
C THR A 328 6.43 -9.48 16.03
N THR A 329 7.22 -9.77 17.04
CA THR A 329 7.66 -8.82 18.07
C THR A 329 9.03 -8.19 17.76
N TYR A 330 9.52 -8.35 16.55
CA TYR A 330 10.78 -7.77 16.07
C TYR A 330 10.63 -7.27 14.63
N ASP A 331 11.36 -6.21 14.30
CA ASP A 331 11.39 -5.66 12.94
C ASP A 331 12.29 -6.49 12.02
N ALA A 332 11.85 -6.67 10.78
CA ALA A 332 12.62 -7.31 9.72
C ALA A 332 12.40 -6.56 8.40
N LEU A 333 13.42 -6.58 7.53
CA LEU A 333 13.29 -6.12 6.15
C LEU A 333 12.70 -7.25 5.31
N ASN A 334 11.57 -7.00 4.67
CA ASN A 334 10.92 -7.95 3.77
C ASN A 334 11.29 -7.63 2.31
N GLU A 335 11.53 -8.67 1.54
CA GLU A 335 11.87 -8.53 0.14
C GLU A 335 10.67 -8.07 -0.70
N PHE A 336 10.85 -7.03 -1.52
CA PHE A 336 9.83 -6.57 -2.47
C PHE A 336 9.43 -7.66 -3.46
N ALA A 337 10.37 -8.53 -3.82
CA ALA A 337 10.12 -9.69 -4.68
C ALA A 337 9.05 -10.65 -4.11
N LEU A 338 8.89 -10.72 -2.78
CA LEU A 338 7.86 -11.53 -2.14
C LEU A 338 6.46 -10.95 -2.38
N LEU A 339 6.31 -9.63 -2.33
CA LEU A 339 5.08 -8.93 -2.69
C LEU A 339 4.74 -9.15 -4.17
N GLU A 340 5.73 -9.01 -5.07
CA GLU A 340 5.54 -9.27 -6.50
C GLU A 340 5.18 -10.74 -6.79
N SER A 341 5.73 -11.69 -6.02
CA SER A 341 5.38 -13.11 -6.12
C SER A 341 3.92 -13.36 -5.75
N ALA A 342 3.46 -12.79 -4.64
CA ALA A 342 2.06 -12.88 -4.22
C ALA A 342 1.12 -12.26 -5.28
N LEU A 343 1.53 -11.16 -5.89
CA LEU A 343 0.79 -10.49 -6.96
C LEU A 343 0.69 -11.35 -8.23
N ARG A 344 1.80 -11.95 -8.68
CA ARG A 344 1.79 -12.84 -9.86
C ARG A 344 0.90 -14.05 -9.64
N GLU A 345 0.94 -14.62 -8.44
CA GLU A 345 0.11 -15.77 -8.07
C GLU A 345 -1.39 -15.42 -8.12
N ASP A 346 -1.79 -14.26 -7.61
CA ASP A 346 -3.17 -13.79 -7.68
C ASP A 346 -3.60 -13.44 -9.10
N LEU A 347 -2.79 -12.65 -9.81
CA LEU A 347 -3.11 -12.21 -11.18
C LEU A 347 -3.13 -13.37 -12.18
N ASN A 348 -2.39 -14.46 -11.94
CA ASN A 348 -2.45 -15.63 -12.79
C ASN A 348 -3.87 -16.23 -12.87
N THR A 349 -4.60 -16.19 -11.77
CA THR A 349 -5.99 -16.70 -11.71
C THR A 349 -7.04 -15.67 -12.08
N ARG A 350 -6.71 -14.38 -12.09
CA ARG A 350 -7.67 -13.27 -12.20
C ARG A 350 -7.59 -12.51 -13.51
N ALA A 351 -6.40 -12.38 -14.08
CA ALA A 351 -6.18 -11.52 -15.23
C ALA A 351 -6.69 -12.15 -16.54
N ILE A 352 -7.40 -11.36 -17.33
CA ILE A 352 -7.82 -11.73 -18.69
C ILE A 352 -6.59 -11.72 -19.59
N ARG A 353 -6.39 -12.81 -20.38
CA ARG A 353 -5.29 -12.89 -21.35
C ARG A 353 -5.69 -12.16 -22.61
N VAL A 354 -4.88 -11.21 -23.00
CA VAL A 354 -5.03 -10.48 -24.25
C VAL A 354 -3.72 -10.47 -25.03
N SER A 355 -3.82 -10.39 -26.35
CA SER A 355 -2.67 -10.23 -27.22
C SER A 355 -2.35 -8.74 -27.35
N ALA A 356 -1.11 -8.39 -27.09
CA ALA A 356 -0.61 -7.02 -27.17
C ALA A 356 0.82 -7.01 -27.69
N VAL A 357 1.15 -6.05 -28.53
CA VAL A 357 2.49 -5.85 -29.11
C VAL A 357 2.97 -4.47 -28.68
N VAL A 358 4.01 -4.42 -27.89
CA VAL A 358 4.53 -3.18 -27.28
C VAL A 358 5.73 -2.60 -28.02
N ASN A 359 6.51 -3.45 -28.70
CA ASN A 359 7.59 -3.05 -29.60
C ASN A 359 7.37 -3.63 -31.00
N PRO A 360 6.52 -3.00 -31.83
CA PRO A 360 5.98 -3.62 -33.03
C PRO A 360 6.97 -3.69 -34.20
N VAL A 361 6.89 -4.78 -34.94
CA VAL A 361 7.35 -4.92 -36.31
C VAL A 361 6.26 -5.62 -37.13
N LYS A 362 6.11 -5.24 -38.40
CA LYS A 362 5.09 -5.82 -39.27
C LYS A 362 5.48 -7.24 -39.67
N LEU A 363 4.54 -8.18 -39.58
CA LEU A 363 4.63 -9.55 -40.07
C LEU A 363 3.62 -9.71 -41.22
N VAL A 364 4.11 -10.07 -42.41
CA VAL A 364 3.27 -10.29 -43.59
C VAL A 364 3.22 -11.77 -43.89
N ILE A 365 1.99 -12.34 -43.94
CA ILE A 365 1.77 -13.73 -44.30
C ILE A 365 1.49 -13.77 -45.80
N THR A 366 2.53 -14.05 -46.60
CA THR A 366 2.55 -13.82 -48.07
C THR A 366 1.56 -14.68 -48.84
N ASN A 367 1.23 -15.87 -48.35
CA ASN A 367 0.26 -16.79 -48.97
C ASN A 367 -1.15 -16.74 -48.32
N TYR A 368 -1.40 -15.81 -47.38
CA TYR A 368 -2.75 -15.60 -46.84
C TYR A 368 -3.53 -14.69 -47.81
N PRO A 369 -4.80 -15.02 -48.14
CA PRO A 369 -5.57 -14.24 -49.10
C PRO A 369 -5.76 -12.78 -48.71
N GLU A 370 -5.58 -11.87 -49.65
CA GLU A 370 -5.81 -10.44 -49.44
C GLU A 370 -7.27 -10.17 -49.06
N GLY A 371 -7.48 -9.32 -48.07
CA GLY A 371 -8.80 -8.93 -47.59
C GLY A 371 -9.54 -10.00 -46.77
N GLN A 372 -8.98 -11.20 -46.64
CA GLN A 372 -9.58 -12.23 -45.78
C GLN A 372 -9.32 -11.90 -44.30
N VAL A 373 -10.38 -12.00 -43.50
CA VAL A 373 -10.33 -11.86 -42.03
C VAL A 373 -11.03 -13.07 -41.42
N GLU A 374 -10.40 -13.68 -40.45
CA GLU A 374 -10.96 -14.78 -39.67
C GLU A 374 -11.08 -14.39 -38.19
N GLU A 375 -12.17 -14.79 -37.57
CA GLU A 375 -12.30 -14.75 -36.12
C GLU A 375 -11.75 -16.05 -35.52
N LEU A 376 -10.74 -15.93 -34.66
CA LEU A 376 -10.11 -17.05 -33.96
C LEU A 376 -10.41 -16.97 -32.48
N GLU A 377 -10.77 -18.11 -31.89
CA GLU A 377 -11.11 -18.18 -30.48
C GLU A 377 -9.86 -18.13 -29.60
N ALA A 378 -9.87 -17.26 -28.62
CA ALA A 378 -8.83 -17.11 -27.61
C ALA A 378 -9.43 -17.25 -26.20
N ILE A 379 -8.85 -18.10 -25.36
CA ILE A 379 -9.33 -18.37 -24.00
C ILE A 379 -9.02 -17.16 -23.11
N ASN A 380 -10.02 -16.68 -22.35
CA ASN A 380 -9.88 -15.55 -21.42
C ASN A 380 -8.87 -15.84 -20.31
N ASN A 381 -8.98 -16.99 -19.67
CA ASN A 381 -8.05 -17.43 -18.66
C ASN A 381 -7.92 -18.97 -18.65
N PRO A 382 -6.75 -19.53 -18.99
CA PRO A 382 -6.57 -20.98 -18.99
C PRO A 382 -6.64 -21.62 -17.60
N GLU A 383 -6.40 -20.85 -16.51
CA GLU A 383 -6.58 -21.33 -15.12
C GLU A 383 -8.04 -21.37 -14.69
N LYS A 384 -8.92 -20.68 -15.46
CA LYS A 384 -10.37 -20.62 -15.23
C LYS A 384 -11.13 -20.73 -16.56
N PRO A 385 -11.16 -21.92 -17.19
CA PRO A 385 -11.82 -22.11 -18.48
C PRO A 385 -13.31 -21.74 -18.48
N GLU A 386 -13.95 -21.79 -17.31
CA GLU A 386 -15.34 -21.37 -17.09
C GLU A 386 -15.60 -19.89 -17.35
N GLU A 387 -14.57 -19.03 -17.33
CA GLU A 387 -14.69 -17.61 -17.70
C GLU A 387 -14.80 -17.39 -19.21
N GLY A 388 -14.75 -18.47 -19.98
CA GLY A 388 -15.02 -18.47 -21.41
C GLY A 388 -13.85 -17.98 -22.27
N SER A 389 -14.22 -17.51 -23.45
CA SER A 389 -13.30 -17.10 -24.51
C SER A 389 -13.80 -15.83 -25.18
N HIS A 390 -12.95 -15.24 -26.00
CA HIS A 390 -13.27 -14.14 -26.89
C HIS A 390 -12.68 -14.41 -28.27
N PHE A 391 -13.03 -13.59 -29.27
CA PHE A 391 -12.54 -13.73 -30.63
C PHE A 391 -11.49 -12.66 -30.93
N ILE A 392 -10.43 -13.10 -31.62
CA ILE A 392 -9.36 -12.24 -32.12
C ILE A 392 -9.34 -12.35 -33.66
N GLU A 393 -9.31 -11.23 -34.35
CA GLU A 393 -9.32 -11.15 -35.80
C GLU A 393 -7.92 -11.41 -36.36
N PHE A 394 -7.82 -12.36 -37.30
CA PHE A 394 -6.59 -12.74 -37.98
C PHE A 394 -6.66 -12.29 -39.47
N SER A 395 -5.60 -11.64 -39.93
CA SER A 395 -5.49 -11.10 -41.29
C SER A 395 -4.09 -11.35 -41.86
N ARG A 396 -3.89 -10.96 -43.12
CA ARG A 396 -2.62 -11.11 -43.83
C ARG A 396 -1.47 -10.33 -43.18
N GLU A 397 -1.73 -9.11 -42.70
CA GLU A 397 -0.76 -8.26 -42.06
C GLU A 397 -0.99 -8.22 -40.55
N LEU A 398 0.06 -8.51 -39.78
CA LEU A 398 0.05 -8.58 -38.33
C LEU A 398 1.15 -7.71 -37.74
N TRP A 399 0.94 -7.28 -36.52
CA TRP A 399 2.01 -6.79 -35.66
C TRP A 399 2.56 -7.93 -34.79
N MET A 400 3.89 -8.00 -34.66
CA MET A 400 4.58 -8.91 -33.76
C MET A 400 5.65 -8.15 -32.97
N GLU A 401 6.13 -8.72 -31.88
CA GLU A 401 7.26 -8.14 -31.15
C GLU A 401 8.54 -8.18 -31.97
N ARG A 402 9.24 -7.06 -32.02
CA ARG A 402 10.51 -6.94 -32.75
C ARG A 402 11.55 -7.95 -32.25
N GLU A 403 11.57 -8.22 -30.96
CA GLU A 403 12.47 -9.17 -30.30
C GLU A 403 12.16 -10.63 -30.63
N ASP A 404 11.00 -10.90 -31.19
CA ASP A 404 10.61 -12.24 -31.62
C ASP A 404 11.16 -12.62 -33.00
N PHE A 405 11.84 -11.70 -33.69
CA PHE A 405 12.51 -11.97 -34.95
C PHE A 405 14.01 -11.67 -34.86
N MET A 406 14.83 -12.55 -35.46
CA MET A 406 16.27 -12.36 -35.63
C MET A 406 16.67 -13.00 -36.98
N GLU A 407 17.34 -12.23 -37.85
CA GLU A 407 17.78 -12.73 -39.16
C GLU A 407 18.89 -13.78 -39.00
N ASP A 408 19.91 -13.46 -38.21
CA ASP A 408 21.02 -14.37 -37.89
C ASP A 408 20.93 -14.78 -36.41
N ALA A 409 20.21 -15.86 -36.17
CA ALA A 409 19.89 -16.30 -34.80
C ALA A 409 20.86 -17.38 -34.27
N PRO A 410 21.24 -17.33 -32.98
CA PRO A 410 22.01 -18.37 -32.34
C PRO A 410 21.21 -19.69 -32.21
N LYS A 411 21.90 -20.84 -32.08
CA LYS A 411 21.28 -22.17 -32.03
C LYS A 411 20.17 -22.36 -30.99
N LYS A 412 20.20 -21.59 -29.91
CA LYS A 412 19.21 -21.65 -28.82
C LYS A 412 18.12 -20.57 -28.90
N TYR A 413 17.95 -19.94 -30.07
CA TYR A 413 16.87 -18.97 -30.30
C TYR A 413 15.59 -19.69 -30.72
N PHE A 414 14.60 -19.70 -29.84
CA PHE A 414 13.33 -20.43 -30.03
C PHE A 414 12.20 -19.49 -30.46
N ARG A 415 12.48 -18.59 -31.39
CA ARG A 415 11.55 -17.61 -31.96
C ARG A 415 11.69 -17.62 -33.49
N MET A 416 11.23 -16.56 -34.15
CA MET A 416 11.19 -16.51 -35.62
C MET A 416 12.57 -16.15 -36.20
N THR A 417 13.02 -16.95 -37.15
CA THR A 417 14.22 -16.71 -37.98
C THR A 417 14.00 -17.31 -39.36
N PRO A 418 14.62 -16.82 -40.44
CA PRO A 418 14.45 -17.37 -41.79
C PRO A 418 14.60 -18.89 -41.84
N GLY A 419 13.65 -19.56 -42.48
CA GLY A 419 13.60 -21.02 -42.63
C GLY A 419 13.03 -21.79 -41.44
N GLN A 420 12.71 -21.14 -40.33
CA GLN A 420 12.18 -21.76 -39.09
C GLN A 420 10.65 -21.65 -39.02
N GLU A 421 10.02 -22.71 -38.51
CA GLU A 421 8.61 -22.73 -38.19
C GLU A 421 8.37 -22.30 -36.71
N VAL A 422 7.33 -21.47 -36.53
CA VAL A 422 6.81 -21.09 -35.20
C VAL A 422 5.28 -21.13 -35.24
N ARG A 423 4.67 -21.24 -34.07
CA ARG A 423 3.21 -21.12 -33.92
C ARG A 423 2.84 -19.68 -33.64
N LEU A 424 1.89 -19.15 -34.40
CA LEU A 424 1.14 -17.97 -33.99
C LEU A 424 0.00 -18.41 -33.09
N LYS A 425 0.00 -17.89 -31.84
CA LYS A 425 -0.90 -18.35 -30.80
C LYS A 425 -2.37 -18.25 -31.21
N SER A 426 -3.15 -19.29 -30.96
CA SER A 426 -4.56 -19.42 -31.35
C SER A 426 -4.81 -19.40 -32.85
N ALA A 427 -3.78 -19.38 -33.70
CA ALA A 427 -3.87 -19.26 -35.14
C ALA A 427 -3.22 -20.47 -35.85
N TYR A 428 -2.15 -20.25 -36.57
CA TYR A 428 -1.52 -21.21 -37.49
C TYR A 428 -0.03 -21.41 -37.15
N ILE A 429 0.55 -22.45 -37.68
CA ILE A 429 2.00 -22.59 -37.81
C ILE A 429 2.44 -21.86 -39.07
N VAL A 430 3.48 -21.04 -38.94
CA VAL A 430 4.06 -20.24 -40.01
C VAL A 430 5.55 -20.52 -40.16
N LYS A 431 6.04 -20.47 -41.40
CA LYS A 431 7.47 -20.60 -41.73
C LYS A 431 8.00 -19.26 -42.18
N CYS A 432 9.03 -18.75 -41.52
CA CYS A 432 9.66 -17.50 -41.93
C CYS A 432 10.41 -17.65 -43.25
N THR A 433 10.20 -16.73 -44.19
CA THR A 433 10.84 -16.71 -45.50
C THR A 433 11.88 -15.61 -45.67
N GLY A 434 11.85 -14.58 -44.82
CA GLY A 434 12.82 -13.49 -44.86
C GLY A 434 12.31 -12.21 -44.18
N CYS A 435 13.00 -11.11 -44.48
CA CYS A 435 12.65 -9.79 -43.96
C CYS A 435 13.01 -8.68 -44.95
N LYS A 436 12.45 -7.49 -44.71
CA LYS A 436 12.79 -6.26 -45.43
C LYS A 436 13.44 -5.27 -44.45
N LYS A 437 14.51 -4.62 -44.91
CA LYS A 437 15.21 -3.57 -44.17
C LYS A 437 15.00 -2.20 -44.80
N ASN A 438 15.05 -1.15 -44.01
CA ASN A 438 15.11 0.21 -44.48
C ASN A 438 16.56 0.59 -44.86
N GLU A 439 16.77 1.83 -45.30
CA GLU A 439 18.10 2.35 -45.68
C GLU A 439 19.10 2.36 -44.52
N ALA A 440 18.62 2.42 -43.28
CA ALA A 440 19.44 2.35 -42.07
C ALA A 440 19.81 0.92 -41.64
N GLY A 441 19.30 -0.09 -42.37
CA GLY A 441 19.52 -1.50 -42.07
C GLY A 441 18.59 -2.08 -41.01
N GLU A 442 17.59 -1.32 -40.57
CA GLU A 442 16.61 -1.77 -39.57
C GLU A 442 15.52 -2.61 -40.24
N ILE A 443 15.11 -3.68 -39.56
CA ILE A 443 14.04 -4.56 -40.03
C ILE A 443 12.69 -3.83 -39.88
N VAL A 444 11.98 -3.68 -41.01
CA VAL A 444 10.67 -3.00 -41.07
C VAL A 444 9.51 -3.95 -41.36
N GLU A 445 9.78 -5.06 -42.01
CA GLU A 445 8.80 -6.12 -42.28
C GLU A 445 9.47 -7.48 -42.16
N VAL A 446 8.73 -8.46 -41.64
CA VAL A 446 9.08 -9.88 -41.63
C VAL A 446 8.09 -10.63 -42.50
N TYR A 447 8.56 -11.60 -43.29
CA TYR A 447 7.73 -12.38 -44.20
C TYR A 447 7.66 -13.83 -43.73
N CYS A 448 6.46 -14.40 -43.83
CA CYS A 448 6.24 -15.82 -43.60
C CYS A 448 5.15 -16.38 -44.49
N GLU A 449 5.08 -17.70 -44.58
CA GLU A 449 3.99 -18.47 -45.18
C GLU A 449 3.30 -19.29 -44.08
N TYR A 450 1.96 -19.32 -44.08
CA TYR A 450 1.19 -20.14 -43.16
C TYR A 450 0.84 -21.51 -43.77
N ASP A 451 0.67 -22.50 -42.90
CA ASP A 451 0.16 -23.82 -43.23
C ASP A 451 -1.34 -23.85 -42.87
N PRO A 452 -2.25 -23.87 -43.89
CA PRO A 452 -3.71 -23.84 -43.68
C PRO A 452 -4.25 -25.01 -42.86
N ASN A 453 -3.52 -26.14 -42.82
CA ASN A 453 -3.95 -27.34 -42.10
C ASN A 453 -3.63 -27.29 -40.61
N THR A 454 -2.94 -26.25 -40.15
CA THR A 454 -2.46 -26.13 -38.76
C THR A 454 -3.28 -25.14 -37.94
N LYS A 455 -4.48 -24.76 -38.38
CA LYS A 455 -5.38 -23.93 -37.58
C LYS A 455 -5.57 -24.54 -36.19
N SER A 456 -5.53 -23.71 -35.16
CA SER A 456 -5.73 -24.12 -33.76
C SER A 456 -6.99 -24.98 -33.63
N GLY A 457 -6.87 -26.16 -33.01
CA GLY A 457 -7.96 -27.15 -32.93
C GLY A 457 -7.97 -28.21 -34.02
N MET A 458 -7.23 -28.05 -35.14
CA MET A 458 -7.06 -29.10 -36.16
C MET A 458 -5.98 -30.12 -35.76
N PRO A 459 -6.02 -31.36 -36.25
CA PRO A 459 -5.03 -32.41 -35.92
C PRO A 459 -3.58 -31.98 -36.14
N GLU A 460 -3.30 -31.36 -37.29
CA GLU A 460 -1.96 -30.89 -37.67
C GLU A 460 -1.47 -29.68 -36.79
N ALA A 461 -2.38 -29.04 -36.07
CA ALA A 461 -2.02 -27.97 -35.14
C ALA A 461 -1.13 -28.46 -34.00
N ASN A 462 -1.15 -29.74 -33.67
CA ASN A 462 -0.34 -30.32 -32.59
C ASN A 462 1.10 -30.61 -33.02
N ARG A 463 1.48 -30.34 -34.27
CA ARG A 463 2.86 -30.50 -34.76
C ARG A 463 3.82 -29.70 -33.86
N LYS A 464 4.91 -30.34 -33.45
CA LYS A 464 5.91 -29.71 -32.58
C LYS A 464 6.71 -28.66 -33.34
N VAL A 465 6.69 -27.43 -32.86
CA VAL A 465 7.47 -26.30 -33.36
C VAL A 465 8.33 -25.69 -32.25
N LYS A 466 9.30 -24.86 -32.62
CA LYS A 466 10.28 -24.35 -31.67
C LYS A 466 9.74 -23.26 -30.72
N GLY A 467 8.74 -22.50 -31.14
CA GLY A 467 8.21 -21.40 -30.32
C GLY A 467 6.77 -21.06 -30.64
N THR A 468 6.11 -20.39 -29.72
CA THR A 468 4.78 -19.80 -29.89
C THR A 468 4.88 -18.29 -29.69
N LEU A 469 4.40 -17.51 -30.65
CA LEU A 469 4.44 -16.06 -30.66
C LEU A 469 3.02 -15.50 -30.55
N HIS A 470 2.87 -14.37 -29.88
CA HIS A 470 1.65 -13.59 -29.90
C HIS A 470 1.70 -12.54 -31.01
N TRP A 471 0.57 -12.05 -31.39
CA TRP A 471 0.37 -11.17 -32.55
C TRP A 471 -0.94 -10.40 -32.39
N VAL A 472 -1.10 -9.30 -33.16
CA VAL A 472 -2.38 -8.63 -33.38
C VAL A 472 -2.50 -8.26 -34.86
N SER A 473 -3.74 -8.24 -35.42
CA SER A 473 -3.98 -7.79 -36.77
C SER A 473 -3.69 -6.31 -36.96
N CYS A 474 -3.01 -5.91 -38.03
CA CYS A 474 -2.72 -4.50 -38.28
C CYS A 474 -3.99 -3.66 -38.46
N ASP A 475 -4.99 -4.18 -39.17
CA ASP A 475 -6.23 -3.44 -39.46
C ASP A 475 -7.31 -3.61 -38.38
N HIS A 476 -7.14 -4.58 -37.49
CA HIS A 476 -8.15 -4.98 -36.49
C HIS A 476 -7.58 -4.97 -35.10
N CYS A 477 -6.83 -3.94 -34.76
CA CYS A 477 -6.27 -3.72 -33.42
C CYS A 477 -6.64 -2.34 -32.89
N LEU A 478 -6.33 -2.14 -31.63
CA LEU A 478 -6.41 -0.89 -30.89
C LEU A 478 -5.01 -0.32 -30.74
N GLU A 479 -4.78 0.89 -31.20
CA GLU A 479 -3.57 1.63 -30.84
C GLU A 479 -3.72 2.22 -29.44
N ALA A 480 -2.72 2.03 -28.58
CA ALA A 480 -2.79 2.42 -27.18
C ALA A 480 -1.44 2.89 -26.65
N GLU A 481 -1.48 3.66 -25.56
CA GLU A 481 -0.32 4.01 -24.76
C GLU A 481 -0.08 2.91 -23.72
N VAL A 482 1.16 2.47 -23.59
CA VAL A 482 1.58 1.53 -22.55
C VAL A 482 2.64 2.20 -21.68
N ARG A 483 2.40 2.18 -20.36
CA ARG A 483 3.31 2.73 -19.35
C ARG A 483 4.01 1.58 -18.63
N LEU A 484 5.31 1.47 -18.85
CA LEU A 484 6.15 0.46 -18.23
C LEU A 484 6.71 1.00 -16.93
N TYR A 485 6.06 0.70 -15.83
CA TYR A 485 6.51 1.07 -14.49
C TYR A 485 7.51 0.05 -13.96
N ASP A 486 8.54 0.55 -13.27
CA ASP A 486 9.52 -0.23 -12.54
C ASP A 486 9.71 0.35 -11.13
N ARG A 487 10.68 -0.18 -10.37
CA ARG A 487 11.00 0.30 -9.01
C ARG A 487 11.50 1.72 -9.04
N LEU A 488 10.98 2.56 -8.13
CA LEU A 488 11.36 3.97 -8.04
C LEU A 488 12.79 4.17 -7.53
N TRP A 489 13.31 3.21 -6.74
CA TRP A 489 14.60 3.30 -6.07
C TRP A 489 15.60 2.30 -6.64
N LYS A 490 16.84 2.76 -6.86
CA LYS A 490 17.97 1.92 -7.33
C LYS A 490 18.56 1.06 -6.22
N VAL A 491 18.32 1.43 -4.95
CA VAL A 491 18.98 0.85 -3.77
C VAL A 491 17.99 0.02 -2.96
N GLU A 492 18.49 -1.03 -2.33
CA GLU A 492 17.66 -1.97 -1.56
C GLU A 492 17.05 -1.33 -0.30
N ASN A 493 17.82 -0.50 0.40
CA ASN A 493 17.36 0.22 1.59
C ASN A 493 17.44 1.74 1.39
N PRO A 494 16.43 2.36 0.73
CA PRO A 494 16.45 3.80 0.44
C PRO A 494 16.50 4.67 1.70
N ARG A 495 15.92 4.23 2.81
CA ARG A 495 15.89 4.97 4.06
C ARG A 495 17.29 5.20 4.62
N ASP A 496 18.05 4.12 4.75
CA ASP A 496 19.39 4.17 5.35
C ASP A 496 20.37 4.85 4.40
N GLU A 497 20.24 4.62 3.09
CA GLU A 497 21.07 5.27 2.08
C GLU A 497 20.86 6.79 2.04
N LEU A 498 19.60 7.27 2.13
CA LEU A 498 19.31 8.70 2.23
C LEU A 498 19.92 9.32 3.48
N ALA A 499 19.89 8.64 4.61
CA ALA A 499 20.51 9.10 5.85
C ALA A 499 22.03 9.20 5.69
N ALA A 500 22.67 8.18 5.15
CA ALA A 500 24.12 8.12 4.91
C ALA A 500 24.58 9.22 3.94
N ILE A 501 23.88 9.43 2.81
CA ILE A 501 24.22 10.48 1.84
C ILE A 501 24.10 11.86 2.47
N ARG A 502 23.03 12.12 3.22
CA ARG A 502 22.81 13.42 3.86
C ARG A 502 23.90 13.74 4.88
N GLU A 503 24.32 12.75 5.67
CA GLU A 503 25.40 12.89 6.63
C GLU A 503 26.74 13.13 5.94
N ALA A 504 27.08 12.29 4.96
CA ALA A 504 28.38 12.36 4.26
C ALA A 504 28.57 13.65 3.45
N LYS A 505 27.50 14.17 2.85
CA LYS A 505 27.55 15.34 1.94
C LYS A 505 26.99 16.62 2.56
N ASN A 506 26.47 16.56 3.77
CA ASN A 506 25.76 17.66 4.43
C ASN A 506 24.72 18.32 3.51
N CYS A 507 23.93 17.48 2.80
CA CYS A 507 22.96 17.93 1.80
C CYS A 507 21.51 17.79 2.30
N ASN A 508 20.59 18.43 1.59
CA ASN A 508 19.16 18.32 1.90
C ASN A 508 18.53 16.99 1.39
N ALA A 509 17.28 16.74 1.77
CA ALA A 509 16.60 15.51 1.40
C ALA A 509 16.41 15.35 -0.12
N LEU A 510 16.12 16.43 -0.85
CA LEU A 510 15.90 16.40 -2.30
C LEU A 510 17.18 16.04 -3.05
N GLU A 511 18.31 16.62 -2.65
CA GLU A 511 19.61 16.31 -3.25
C GLU A 511 19.97 14.83 -3.05
N ALA A 512 19.77 14.30 -1.86
CA ALA A 512 20.02 12.88 -1.59
C ALA A 512 19.05 11.97 -2.37
N ILE A 513 17.77 12.32 -2.48
CA ILE A 513 16.77 11.58 -3.26
C ILE A 513 17.20 11.48 -4.72
N LYS A 514 17.67 12.57 -5.34
CA LYS A 514 18.10 12.59 -6.74
C LYS A 514 19.25 11.62 -7.05
N GLU A 515 20.06 11.26 -6.07
CA GLU A 515 21.16 10.30 -6.25
C GLU A 515 20.71 8.85 -6.35
N ILE A 516 19.65 8.49 -5.61
CA ILE A 516 19.19 7.09 -5.50
C ILE A 516 17.90 6.80 -6.24
N ILE A 517 17.21 7.83 -6.76
CA ILE A 517 16.01 7.62 -7.57
C ILE A 517 16.37 6.94 -8.90
N ASN A 518 15.50 6.02 -9.35
CA ASN A 518 15.67 5.34 -10.62
C ASN A 518 15.09 6.20 -11.76
N PRO A 519 15.92 6.78 -12.65
CA PRO A 519 15.44 7.59 -13.76
C PRO A 519 14.65 6.77 -14.78
N ASP A 520 14.89 5.46 -14.85
CA ASP A 520 14.24 4.52 -15.77
C ASP A 520 13.03 3.82 -15.14
N SER A 521 12.49 4.40 -14.06
CA SER A 521 11.32 3.83 -13.37
C SER A 521 10.00 3.95 -14.14
N LEU A 522 9.96 4.71 -15.22
CA LEU A 522 8.82 4.87 -16.10
C LEU A 522 9.27 5.07 -17.56
N HIS A 523 8.83 4.15 -18.43
CA HIS A 523 8.93 4.30 -19.87
C HIS A 523 7.52 4.36 -20.49
N ILE A 524 7.23 5.40 -21.24
CA ILE A 524 5.96 5.58 -21.92
C ILE A 524 6.13 5.18 -23.39
N LEU A 525 5.35 4.19 -23.81
CA LEU A 525 5.29 3.70 -25.19
C LEU A 525 3.99 4.18 -25.82
N PRO A 526 4.02 5.20 -26.69
CA PRO A 526 2.81 5.84 -27.19
C PRO A 526 2.08 5.04 -28.30
N HIS A 527 2.78 4.12 -28.95
CA HIS A 527 2.29 3.38 -30.13
C HIS A 527 2.43 1.87 -29.93
N CYS A 528 1.56 1.31 -29.09
CA CYS A 528 1.43 -0.13 -28.91
C CYS A 528 0.14 -0.61 -29.54
N TYR A 529 0.09 -1.87 -29.95
CA TYR A 529 -1.06 -2.44 -30.62
C TYR A 529 -1.64 -3.60 -29.81
N ILE A 530 -2.92 -3.53 -29.52
CA ILE A 530 -3.63 -4.46 -28.64
C ILE A 530 -4.87 -4.97 -29.35
N GLU A 531 -5.27 -6.20 -29.15
CA GLU A 531 -6.49 -6.73 -29.72
C GLU A 531 -7.73 -5.90 -29.34
N LYS A 532 -8.69 -5.80 -30.24
CA LYS A 532 -9.91 -4.97 -30.03
C LYS A 532 -10.74 -5.37 -28.84
N TYR A 533 -10.63 -6.60 -28.36
CA TYR A 533 -11.35 -7.05 -27.16
C TYR A 533 -11.05 -6.18 -25.92
N ALA A 534 -9.87 -5.58 -25.87
CA ALA A 534 -9.50 -4.66 -24.80
C ALA A 534 -10.14 -3.26 -24.90
N ALA A 535 -10.79 -2.96 -26.04
CA ALA A 535 -11.43 -1.66 -26.23
C ALA A 535 -12.60 -1.46 -25.26
N GLY A 536 -12.65 -0.32 -24.60
CA GLY A 536 -13.72 0.03 -23.66
C GLY A 536 -13.72 -0.74 -22.35
N MET A 537 -12.69 -1.53 -22.04
CA MET A 537 -12.53 -2.11 -20.71
C MET A 537 -12.41 -1.00 -19.66
N LYS A 538 -13.04 -1.24 -18.51
CA LYS A 538 -13.09 -0.25 -17.43
C LYS A 538 -11.71 -0.07 -16.78
N PRO A 539 -11.42 1.12 -16.23
CA PRO A 539 -10.24 1.33 -15.40
C PRO A 539 -10.09 0.25 -14.33
N LEU A 540 -8.85 -0.10 -14.03
CA LEU A 540 -8.46 -1.13 -13.07
C LEU A 540 -8.80 -2.57 -13.46
N THR A 541 -9.25 -2.84 -14.70
CA THR A 541 -9.36 -4.21 -15.22
C THR A 541 -7.98 -4.85 -15.30
N TYR A 542 -7.82 -6.04 -14.69
CA TYR A 542 -6.57 -6.79 -14.70
C TYR A 542 -6.39 -7.59 -15.97
N LEU A 543 -5.24 -7.42 -16.61
CA LEU A 543 -4.91 -8.05 -17.87
C LEU A 543 -3.55 -8.77 -17.78
N GLN A 544 -3.40 -9.84 -18.56
CA GLN A 544 -2.09 -10.36 -18.91
C GLN A 544 -1.86 -10.09 -20.40
N PHE A 545 -0.88 -9.24 -20.72
CA PHE A 545 -0.34 -9.18 -22.07
C PHE A 545 0.50 -10.43 -22.28
N GLN A 546 0.01 -11.31 -23.15
CA GLN A 546 0.54 -12.65 -23.32
C GLN A 546 2.05 -12.62 -23.58
N ARG A 547 2.82 -13.41 -22.81
CA ARG A 547 4.28 -13.50 -22.85
C ARG A 547 5.04 -12.24 -22.38
N ILE A 548 4.37 -11.13 -22.06
CA ILE A 548 4.98 -9.85 -21.69
C ILE A 548 4.91 -9.61 -20.17
N GLY A 549 3.72 -9.58 -19.61
CA GLY A 549 3.53 -9.27 -18.20
C GLY A 549 2.07 -9.07 -17.84
N TYR A 550 1.85 -8.64 -16.58
CA TYR A 550 0.55 -8.23 -16.10
C TYR A 550 0.41 -6.72 -16.20
N PHE A 551 -0.77 -6.31 -16.63
CA PHE A 551 -1.13 -4.92 -16.89
C PHE A 551 -2.53 -4.63 -16.35
N ASN A 552 -2.86 -3.37 -16.24
CA ASN A 552 -4.23 -2.94 -15.98
C ASN A 552 -4.59 -1.71 -16.81
N VAL A 553 -5.87 -1.47 -16.96
CA VAL A 553 -6.39 -0.26 -17.62
C VAL A 553 -6.21 0.92 -16.68
N ASP A 554 -5.45 1.95 -17.11
CA ASP A 554 -5.25 3.16 -16.34
C ASP A 554 -6.52 4.04 -16.33
N PRO A 555 -6.83 4.74 -15.23
CA PRO A 555 -7.92 5.72 -15.16
C PRO A 555 -7.84 6.86 -16.18
N ASP A 556 -6.66 7.16 -16.72
CA ASP A 556 -6.50 8.17 -17.80
C ASP A 556 -7.05 7.70 -19.16
N SER A 557 -7.51 6.45 -19.27
CA SER A 557 -8.07 5.90 -20.52
C SER A 557 -9.34 6.63 -20.91
N THR A 558 -9.44 6.93 -22.21
CA THR A 558 -10.67 7.40 -22.85
C THR A 558 -11.07 6.43 -23.96
N PRO A 559 -12.32 6.51 -24.50
CA PRO A 559 -12.72 5.68 -25.62
C PRO A 559 -11.81 5.84 -26.85
N GLU A 560 -11.21 7.02 -27.05
CA GLU A 560 -10.34 7.36 -28.17
C GLU A 560 -8.88 6.98 -27.91
N LYS A 561 -8.48 6.88 -26.64
CA LYS A 561 -7.11 6.58 -26.26
C LYS A 561 -7.09 5.72 -25.01
N MET A 562 -6.85 4.44 -25.18
CA MET A 562 -6.63 3.54 -24.06
C MET A 562 -5.20 3.65 -23.52
N VAL A 563 -5.06 3.56 -22.20
CA VAL A 563 -3.78 3.61 -21.49
C VAL A 563 -3.68 2.37 -20.60
N PHE A 564 -2.56 1.67 -20.68
CA PHE A 564 -2.32 0.46 -19.88
C PHE A 564 -1.06 0.61 -19.05
N ASN A 565 -1.15 0.27 -17.77
CA ASN A 565 -0.03 0.29 -16.85
C ASN A 565 0.54 -1.11 -16.67
N ARG A 566 1.86 -1.27 -16.78
CA ARG A 566 2.51 -2.51 -16.37
C ARG A 566 2.45 -2.62 -14.85
N THR A 567 1.77 -3.66 -14.38
CA THR A 567 1.67 -4.01 -12.96
C THR A 567 2.95 -4.71 -12.51
N VAL A 568 3.30 -5.82 -13.17
CA VAL A 568 4.49 -6.62 -12.88
C VAL A 568 4.85 -7.50 -14.07
N GLY A 569 6.12 -7.82 -14.27
CA GLY A 569 6.58 -8.78 -15.27
C GLY A 569 6.18 -10.22 -14.92
N LEU A 570 6.17 -11.11 -15.92
CA LEU A 570 5.87 -12.54 -15.71
C LEU A 570 6.88 -13.26 -14.81
N LYS A 571 8.13 -12.77 -14.77
CA LYS A 571 9.23 -13.35 -13.99
C LYS A 571 9.93 -12.25 -13.19
N ASP A 572 10.51 -12.63 -12.07
CA ASP A 572 11.40 -11.74 -11.34
C ASP A 572 12.68 -11.50 -12.17
N THR A 573 12.84 -10.27 -12.65
CA THR A 573 14.02 -9.84 -13.39
C THR A 573 15.09 -9.23 -12.49
N TRP A 574 14.69 -8.65 -11.35
CA TRP A 574 15.59 -8.00 -10.40
C TRP A 574 16.51 -9.00 -9.69
N GLY A 575 15.99 -10.16 -9.32
CA GLY A 575 16.80 -11.23 -8.75
C GLY A 575 17.88 -11.81 -9.67
N LYS A 576 17.83 -11.47 -10.98
CA LYS A 576 18.84 -11.87 -11.98
C LYS A 576 19.88 -10.80 -12.26
N ILE A 577 19.54 -9.52 -12.08
CA ILE A 577 20.44 -8.39 -12.32
C ILE A 577 21.46 -8.26 -11.19
N ASN A 578 21.08 -8.66 -9.98
CA ASN A 578 21.89 -8.55 -8.77
C ASN A 578 22.63 -9.87 -8.39
N LYS A 579 22.64 -10.85 -9.29
CA LYS A 579 23.50 -12.05 -9.23
C LYS A 579 24.61 -11.95 -10.27
#